data_57f61f7c5bb8fece9c4bf06e837ae961
#
_entry.id   57f61f7c5bb8fece9c4bf06e837ae961
#
_cell.length_a   1.000
_cell.length_b   1.000
_cell.length_c   1.000
_cell.angle_alpha   90.00
_cell.angle_beta   90.00
_cell.angle_gamma   90.00
#
_symmetry.space_group_name_H-M   'P 1'
#
loop_
_entity.id
_entity.type
_entity.pdbx_description
1 polymer ?
#
loop_
_entity_poly.entity_id
_entity_poly.type
_entity_poly.pdbx_seq_one_letter_code
_entity_poly.pdbx_strand_id
1 'polypeptide(L)'
;MNQIQTQKEAYYKKVGVAPGVPTEKGAYGDPENTGVGYNSVLTELGNHDVPQGWIQTPHPNTTPGTNPGPPVSWNDPSNPDDPQAGYGYIPNDTTKEETFFYHSDHLGSTSYITDDKANITQYDAYLPYGELLVDEHSSSEDLPYKFNGKQFDEETGLYYYGARYMNPVTSLWYGVDPLAEKYVEIGAYIYCHNNPIVLFDPDGMEDKGKKTKALEAISLFEHTKTETVFKNIPKEQFIRDLRNQINNPNIVQQGENGTCGAAAISKYLAEEQPDLYTRTAISLYTSGVSTNRGVTLSVTDEMKKGTVADLHSAGLSSVDAIMQGAITNRNNGMLEVNTFKGESGINSFMWPSFISSFLKDFTGVHVRSIGAFPTMGALRSIDYNKYFVIGLVHDEGGHITDGLYPNHYVQLLGFNRQNYASFWTWGENRPRRSHVFGLMHGIHQIYMIKR
;
A
#
# COMPACT_ATOMS: atom_id res chain seq x y z
N MET A 1 -26.53 -14.07 4.66
CA MET A 1 -26.85 -15.25 3.81
C MET A 1 -28.26 -15.22 3.25
N ASN A 2 -29.32 -15.04 4.04
CA ASN A 2 -30.69 -15.12 3.52
C ASN A 2 -31.09 -14.04 2.49
N GLN A 3 -30.58 -12.84 2.55
CA GLN A 3 -30.92 -11.77 1.59
C GLN A 3 -30.31 -12.00 0.21
N ILE A 4 -29.05 -12.42 0.16
CA ILE A 4 -28.36 -12.74 -1.10
C ILE A 4 -29.02 -13.92 -1.77
N GLN A 5 -29.35 -14.96 -1.00
CA GLN A 5 -30.09 -16.11 -1.49
C GLN A 5 -31.46 -15.72 -2.08
N THR A 6 -32.19 -14.85 -1.39
CA THR A 6 -33.49 -14.35 -1.87
C THR A 6 -33.38 -13.52 -3.14
N GLN A 7 -32.32 -12.72 -3.28
CA GLN A 7 -32.05 -11.94 -4.49
C GLN A 7 -31.64 -12.83 -5.66
N LYS A 8 -30.77 -13.82 -5.42
CA LYS A 8 -30.41 -14.82 -6.44
C LYS A 8 -31.63 -15.61 -6.91
N GLU A 9 -32.46 -16.07 -5.99
CA GLU A 9 -33.71 -16.76 -6.34
C GLU A 9 -34.68 -15.88 -7.12
N ALA A 10 -34.77 -14.59 -6.79
CA ALA A 10 -35.60 -13.64 -7.54
C ALA A 10 -35.04 -13.41 -8.95
N TYR A 11 -33.74 -13.33 -9.11
CA TYR A 11 -33.07 -13.19 -10.40
C TYR A 11 -33.27 -14.44 -11.26
N TYR A 12 -33.00 -15.63 -10.74
CA TYR A 12 -33.20 -16.89 -11.48
C TYR A 12 -34.65 -17.09 -11.88
N LYS A 13 -35.59 -16.72 -11.01
CA LYS A 13 -37.01 -16.73 -11.34
C LYS A 13 -37.36 -15.77 -12.48
N LYS A 14 -36.71 -14.59 -12.53
CA LYS A 14 -36.91 -13.60 -13.59
C LYS A 14 -36.39 -14.10 -14.94
N VAL A 15 -35.27 -14.85 -14.94
CA VAL A 15 -34.68 -15.43 -16.17
C VAL A 15 -35.20 -16.83 -16.51
N GLY A 16 -36.18 -17.35 -15.75
CA GLY A 16 -36.84 -18.63 -16.06
C GLY A 16 -36.10 -19.87 -15.57
N VAL A 17 -35.09 -19.72 -14.72
CA VAL A 17 -34.38 -20.83 -14.08
C VAL A 17 -35.05 -21.17 -12.75
N ALA A 18 -35.45 -22.41 -12.58
CA ALA A 18 -36.06 -22.84 -11.33
C ALA A 18 -35.02 -22.85 -10.19
N PRO A 19 -35.36 -22.31 -8.99
CA PRO A 19 -34.47 -22.40 -7.85
C PRO A 19 -34.31 -23.84 -7.38
N GLY A 20 -33.08 -24.24 -7.11
CA GLY A 20 -32.80 -25.62 -6.69
C GLY A 20 -31.48 -25.75 -5.92
N VAL A 21 -31.23 -26.95 -5.44
CA VAL A 21 -29.99 -27.27 -4.72
C VAL A 21 -28.86 -27.53 -5.69
N PRO A 22 -27.59 -27.13 -5.36
CA PRO A 22 -26.44 -27.47 -6.18
C PRO A 22 -26.34 -28.98 -6.34
N THR A 23 -26.20 -29.45 -7.59
CA THR A 23 -26.05 -30.87 -7.91
C THR A 23 -24.63 -31.16 -8.34
N GLU A 24 -24.24 -32.45 -8.37
CA GLU A 24 -22.92 -32.89 -8.88
C GLU A 24 -22.71 -32.47 -10.35
N LYS A 25 -23.75 -32.12 -11.07
CA LYS A 25 -23.65 -31.60 -12.43
C LYS A 25 -23.58 -30.08 -12.50
N GLY A 26 -23.39 -29.43 -11.35
CA GLY A 26 -23.00 -28.03 -11.26
C GLY A 26 -24.11 -27.01 -11.49
N ALA A 27 -25.36 -27.43 -11.54
CA ALA A 27 -26.44 -26.50 -11.70
C ALA A 27 -26.89 -25.91 -10.38
N TYR A 28 -26.57 -24.70 -10.16
CA TYR A 28 -27.32 -23.90 -9.22
C TYR A 28 -28.73 -23.72 -9.81
N GLY A 29 -29.73 -24.35 -9.21
CA GLY A 29 -31.08 -24.17 -9.63
C GLY A 29 -31.74 -25.37 -10.35
N ASP A 30 -31.16 -26.56 -10.33
CA ASP A 30 -31.80 -27.78 -10.79
C ASP A 30 -32.49 -28.53 -9.63
N PRO A 31 -33.78 -28.25 -9.33
CA PRO A 31 -34.45 -28.81 -8.17
C PRO A 31 -34.69 -30.32 -8.24
N GLU A 32 -34.64 -30.88 -9.43
CA GLU A 32 -34.96 -32.27 -9.70
C GLU A 32 -33.73 -33.11 -10.07
N ASN A 33 -32.56 -32.53 -10.00
CA ASN A 33 -31.31 -33.15 -10.46
C ASN A 33 -31.43 -33.71 -11.89
N THR A 34 -32.12 -32.98 -12.75
CA THR A 34 -32.36 -33.37 -14.14
C THR A 34 -31.11 -33.23 -14.99
N GLY A 35 -30.06 -32.60 -14.46
CA GLY A 35 -28.85 -32.27 -15.16
C GLY A 35 -29.00 -31.02 -16.02
N VAL A 36 -30.11 -30.30 -15.93
CA VAL A 36 -30.35 -29.04 -16.63
C VAL A 36 -29.83 -27.90 -15.78
N GLY A 37 -28.54 -27.68 -15.83
CA GLY A 37 -27.90 -26.53 -15.23
C GLY A 37 -26.97 -25.88 -16.25
N TYR A 38 -26.25 -24.85 -15.83
CA TYR A 38 -25.37 -24.09 -16.70
C TYR A 38 -24.46 -25.02 -17.56
N ASN A 39 -23.76 -25.95 -16.92
CA ASN A 39 -22.87 -26.88 -17.61
C ASN A 39 -23.64 -27.92 -18.49
N SER A 40 -24.81 -28.34 -18.06
CA SER A 40 -25.64 -29.27 -18.84
C SER A 40 -26.22 -28.61 -20.08
N VAL A 41 -26.71 -27.38 -19.94
CA VAL A 41 -27.21 -26.60 -21.06
C VAL A 41 -26.13 -26.38 -22.09
N LEU A 42 -24.88 -26.05 -21.68
CA LEU A 42 -23.75 -25.93 -22.60
C LEU A 42 -23.39 -27.26 -23.29
N THR A 43 -23.55 -28.38 -22.61
CA THR A 43 -23.24 -29.72 -23.15
C THR A 43 -24.34 -30.22 -24.10
N GLU A 44 -25.59 -29.97 -23.76
CA GLU A 44 -26.73 -30.46 -24.56
C GLU A 44 -26.98 -29.65 -25.82
N LEU A 45 -26.67 -28.35 -25.79
CA LEU A 45 -26.77 -27.50 -26.99
C LEU A 45 -25.74 -27.81 -28.07
N GLY A 46 -24.72 -28.61 -27.75
CA GLY A 46 -23.76 -29.19 -28.73
C GLY A 46 -22.90 -28.20 -29.51
N ASN A 47 -23.31 -26.97 -29.62
CA ASN A 47 -22.65 -25.91 -30.36
C ASN A 47 -22.31 -24.73 -29.46
N HIS A 48 -22.45 -24.88 -28.13
CA HIS A 48 -22.27 -23.85 -27.13
C HIS A 48 -23.17 -22.62 -27.27
N ASP A 49 -24.27 -22.74 -27.97
CA ASP A 49 -25.32 -21.68 -27.99
C ASP A 49 -25.95 -21.59 -26.60
N VAL A 50 -25.90 -20.44 -26.02
CA VAL A 50 -26.51 -20.16 -24.72
C VAL A 50 -27.91 -19.57 -24.91
N PRO A 51 -28.84 -19.85 -23.97
CA PRO A 51 -30.17 -19.26 -24.05
C PRO A 51 -30.14 -17.75 -24.07
N GLN A 52 -31.13 -17.14 -24.70
CA GLN A 52 -31.26 -15.69 -24.75
C GLN A 52 -31.32 -15.11 -23.33
N GLY A 53 -30.43 -14.16 -23.04
CA GLY A 53 -30.30 -13.55 -21.70
C GLY A 53 -29.15 -14.09 -20.84
N TRP A 54 -28.41 -15.06 -21.34
CA TRP A 54 -27.19 -15.55 -20.68
C TRP A 54 -25.97 -14.83 -21.26
N ILE A 55 -24.91 -14.76 -20.46
CA ILE A 55 -23.62 -14.24 -20.92
C ILE A 55 -23.06 -15.20 -21.96
N GLN A 56 -22.92 -14.71 -23.17
CA GLN A 56 -22.37 -15.52 -24.26
C GLN A 56 -20.84 -15.51 -24.22
N THR A 57 -20.25 -16.69 -24.33
CA THR A 57 -18.80 -16.75 -24.60
C THR A 57 -18.54 -16.21 -26.02
N PRO A 58 -17.47 -15.42 -26.21
CA PRO A 58 -17.10 -14.90 -27.51
C PRO A 58 -16.89 -16.04 -28.51
N HIS A 59 -17.58 -16.01 -29.64
CA HIS A 59 -17.33 -16.94 -30.74
C HIS A 59 -16.30 -16.32 -31.69
N PRO A 60 -15.32 -17.09 -32.17
CA PRO A 60 -14.46 -16.61 -33.25
C PRO A 60 -15.29 -16.25 -34.44
N ASN A 61 -15.13 -15.05 -34.95
CA ASN A 61 -15.80 -14.66 -36.19
C ASN A 61 -15.16 -15.39 -37.37
N THR A 62 -15.90 -16.24 -38.04
CA THR A 62 -15.45 -16.98 -39.22
C THR A 62 -15.74 -16.26 -40.51
N THR A 63 -16.45 -15.13 -40.48
CA THR A 63 -16.79 -14.35 -41.67
C THR A 63 -15.86 -13.16 -41.79
N PRO A 64 -14.99 -13.09 -42.83
CA PRO A 64 -14.07 -11.98 -42.99
C PRO A 64 -14.81 -10.63 -43.06
N GLY A 65 -14.35 -9.64 -42.28
CA GLY A 65 -14.88 -8.29 -42.24
C GLY A 65 -16.16 -8.11 -41.41
N THR A 66 -16.59 -9.13 -40.66
CA THR A 66 -17.68 -8.99 -39.71
C THR A 66 -17.16 -9.17 -38.27
N ASN A 67 -17.72 -8.43 -37.35
CA ASN A 67 -17.41 -8.60 -35.94
C ASN A 67 -17.87 -9.96 -35.44
N PRO A 68 -17.15 -10.59 -34.50
CA PRO A 68 -17.52 -11.88 -33.93
C PRO A 68 -18.84 -11.86 -33.16
N GLY A 69 -19.53 -10.75 -33.14
CA GLY A 69 -20.79 -10.59 -32.42
C GLY A 69 -20.62 -10.32 -30.93
N PRO A 70 -21.67 -9.81 -30.27
CA PRO A 70 -21.62 -9.52 -28.86
C PRO A 70 -21.26 -10.81 -28.05
N PRO A 71 -20.54 -10.67 -26.93
CA PRO A 71 -20.23 -9.39 -26.31
C PRO A 71 -18.89 -8.78 -26.70
N VAL A 72 -18.07 -9.39 -27.57
CA VAL A 72 -16.70 -8.92 -27.76
C VAL A 72 -16.35 -8.79 -29.21
N SER A 73 -16.03 -7.59 -29.64
CA SER A 73 -15.38 -7.30 -30.91
C SER A 73 -13.90 -6.95 -30.64
N TRP A 74 -13.05 -7.95 -30.61
CA TRP A 74 -11.61 -7.74 -30.39
C TRP A 74 -10.87 -7.30 -31.67
N ASN A 75 -11.51 -7.40 -32.84
CA ASN A 75 -10.77 -7.51 -34.10
C ASN A 75 -11.23 -6.63 -35.25
N ASP A 76 -12.00 -5.59 -35.02
CA ASP A 76 -12.26 -4.65 -36.09
C ASP A 76 -11.66 -3.27 -35.79
N PRO A 77 -10.39 -3.05 -36.16
CA PRO A 77 -9.80 -1.72 -36.13
C PRO A 77 -10.27 -0.84 -37.27
N SER A 78 -11.15 -1.31 -38.15
CA SER A 78 -11.55 -0.61 -39.34
C SER A 78 -12.49 0.56 -39.06
N ASN A 79 -13.13 0.60 -37.92
CA ASN A 79 -13.90 1.74 -37.44
C ASN A 79 -13.57 2.02 -35.97
N PRO A 80 -12.54 2.84 -35.68
CA PRO A 80 -12.18 3.19 -34.32
C PRO A 80 -13.25 4.01 -33.58
N ASP A 81 -14.22 4.56 -34.33
CA ASP A 81 -15.32 5.32 -33.73
C ASP A 81 -16.56 4.45 -33.45
N ASP A 82 -16.57 3.20 -33.90
CA ASP A 82 -17.60 2.25 -33.48
C ASP A 82 -17.29 1.71 -32.08
N PRO A 83 -18.18 1.92 -31.12
CA PRO A 83 -17.99 1.39 -29.79
C PRO A 83 -17.83 -0.13 -29.87
N GLN A 84 -16.76 -0.63 -29.31
CA GLN A 84 -16.48 -2.06 -29.29
C GLN A 84 -17.45 -2.73 -28.31
N ALA A 85 -18.16 -3.74 -28.80
CA ALA A 85 -19.03 -4.51 -27.92
C ALA A 85 -18.22 -5.19 -26.83
N GLY A 86 -18.46 -4.81 -25.61
CA GLY A 86 -17.89 -5.39 -24.40
C GLY A 86 -18.99 -5.68 -23.40
N TYR A 87 -18.61 -6.17 -22.25
CA TYR A 87 -19.54 -6.33 -21.14
C TYR A 87 -20.18 -4.97 -20.83
N GLY A 88 -21.50 -4.90 -20.81
CA GLY A 88 -22.24 -3.68 -20.55
C GLY A 88 -22.40 -2.74 -21.76
N TYR A 89 -21.87 -3.09 -22.95
CA TYR A 89 -22.07 -2.27 -24.13
C TYR A 89 -23.54 -2.23 -24.55
N ILE A 90 -24.10 -1.04 -24.56
CA ILE A 90 -25.45 -0.75 -25.08
C ILE A 90 -25.27 0.01 -26.39
N PRO A 91 -25.68 -0.55 -27.54
CA PRO A 91 -25.61 0.16 -28.83
C PRO A 91 -26.38 1.48 -28.76
N ASN A 92 -25.73 2.57 -29.21
CA ASN A 92 -26.25 3.93 -29.15
C ASN A 92 -26.43 4.53 -27.76
N ASP A 93 -25.71 4.01 -26.78
CA ASP A 93 -25.59 4.66 -25.47
C ASP A 93 -24.83 5.98 -25.67
N THR A 94 -25.50 7.09 -25.42
CA THR A 94 -24.93 8.44 -25.45
C THR A 94 -24.54 8.93 -24.05
N THR A 95 -24.64 8.05 -23.04
CA THR A 95 -24.22 8.39 -21.69
C THR A 95 -22.69 8.48 -21.66
N LYS A 96 -22.18 9.45 -20.92
CA LYS A 96 -20.74 9.54 -20.65
C LYS A 96 -20.29 8.29 -19.91
N GLU A 97 -19.13 7.76 -20.29
CA GLU A 97 -18.44 6.78 -19.46
C GLU A 97 -18.28 7.35 -18.05
N GLU A 98 -18.77 6.61 -17.06
CA GLU A 98 -18.58 6.98 -15.66
C GLU A 98 -17.16 6.61 -15.24
N THR A 99 -16.44 7.57 -14.69
CA THR A 99 -15.08 7.35 -14.21
C THR A 99 -15.11 7.20 -12.69
N PHE A 100 -14.58 6.08 -12.22
CA PHE A 100 -14.51 5.76 -10.80
C PHE A 100 -13.07 5.75 -10.31
N PHE A 101 -12.85 6.32 -9.11
CA PHE A 101 -11.57 6.39 -8.45
C PHE A 101 -11.57 5.52 -7.20
N TYR A 102 -10.73 4.50 -7.19
CA TYR A 102 -10.58 3.57 -6.07
C TYR A 102 -9.64 4.14 -5.01
N HIS A 103 -10.10 4.20 -3.77
CA HIS A 103 -9.31 4.62 -2.61
C HIS A 103 -9.06 3.42 -1.72
N SER A 104 -7.81 2.98 -1.69
CA SER A 104 -7.44 1.74 -1.01
C SER A 104 -6.70 1.95 0.31
N ASP A 105 -6.77 0.94 1.16
CA ASP A 105 -6.01 0.84 2.39
C ASP A 105 -4.53 0.49 2.13
N HIS A 106 -3.79 0.21 3.20
CA HIS A 106 -2.35 -0.12 3.14
C HIS A 106 -2.04 -1.48 2.49
N LEU A 107 -3.02 -2.38 2.37
CA LEU A 107 -2.91 -3.67 1.69
C LEU A 107 -3.45 -3.62 0.26
N GLY A 108 -4.04 -2.50 -0.14
CA GLY A 108 -4.64 -2.31 -1.44
C GLY A 108 -6.12 -2.69 -1.50
N SER A 109 -6.77 -2.95 -0.35
CA SER A 109 -8.21 -3.18 -0.30
C SER A 109 -8.95 -1.87 -0.51
N THR A 110 -9.97 -1.88 -1.35
CA THR A 110 -10.81 -0.74 -1.62
C THR A 110 -11.60 -0.35 -0.37
N SER A 111 -11.38 0.86 0.14
CA SER A 111 -12.12 1.37 1.30
C SER A 111 -13.33 2.19 0.88
N TYR A 112 -13.18 2.96 -0.17
CA TYR A 112 -14.30 3.68 -0.80
C TYR A 112 -13.96 4.01 -2.25
N ILE A 113 -15.00 4.28 -3.04
CA ILE A 113 -14.91 4.63 -4.44
C ILE A 113 -15.62 5.96 -4.65
N THR A 114 -15.05 6.84 -5.45
CA THR A 114 -15.67 8.12 -5.82
C THR A 114 -15.88 8.23 -7.31
N ASP A 115 -16.91 8.98 -7.70
CA ASP A 115 -17.15 9.40 -9.07
C ASP A 115 -16.23 10.57 -9.50
N ASP A 116 -16.40 11.04 -10.74
CA ASP A 116 -15.67 12.20 -11.29
C ASP A 116 -15.99 13.53 -10.60
N LYS A 117 -17.04 13.56 -9.76
CA LYS A 117 -17.47 14.71 -8.97
C LYS A 117 -17.05 14.61 -7.51
N ALA A 118 -16.25 13.60 -7.17
CA ALA A 118 -15.81 13.28 -5.82
C ALA A 118 -16.96 12.90 -4.85
N ASN A 119 -18.11 12.46 -5.33
CA ASN A 119 -19.11 11.81 -4.48
C ASN A 119 -18.69 10.39 -4.17
N ILE A 120 -18.91 9.94 -2.94
CA ILE A 120 -18.68 8.54 -2.57
C ILE A 120 -19.81 7.71 -3.20
N THR A 121 -19.44 6.76 -4.05
CA THR A 121 -20.38 5.86 -4.74
C THR A 121 -20.44 4.48 -4.10
N GLN A 122 -19.34 4.05 -3.47
CA GLN A 122 -19.25 2.78 -2.76
C GLN A 122 -18.37 2.93 -1.51
N TYR A 123 -18.72 2.23 -0.44
CA TYR A 123 -17.93 2.14 0.80
C TYR A 123 -17.88 0.69 1.27
N ASP A 124 -16.66 0.17 1.43
CA ASP A 124 -16.39 -1.20 1.83
C ASP A 124 -15.56 -1.23 3.12
N ALA A 125 -15.93 -2.11 4.02
CA ALA A 125 -15.12 -2.46 5.19
C ALA A 125 -15.01 -3.98 5.32
N TYR A 126 -13.83 -4.45 5.70
CA TYR A 126 -13.49 -5.87 5.68
C TYR A 126 -13.07 -6.37 7.04
N LEU A 127 -13.38 -7.63 7.32
CA LEU A 127 -12.70 -8.43 8.31
C LEU A 127 -11.28 -8.79 7.83
N PRO A 128 -10.37 -9.23 8.71
CA PRO A 128 -8.95 -9.44 8.35
C PRO A 128 -8.68 -10.31 7.13
N TYR A 129 -9.56 -11.23 6.80
CA TYR A 129 -9.45 -12.11 5.63
C TYR A 129 -10.34 -11.69 4.45
N GLY A 130 -10.85 -10.47 4.46
CA GLY A 130 -11.58 -9.92 3.32
C GLY A 130 -13.08 -10.25 3.31
N GLU A 131 -13.62 -10.88 4.34
CA GLU A 131 -15.07 -10.96 4.50
C GLU A 131 -15.64 -9.54 4.65
N LEU A 132 -16.65 -9.20 3.86
CA LEU A 132 -17.27 -7.89 3.88
C LEU A 132 -18.06 -7.69 5.18
N LEU A 133 -17.63 -6.71 5.97
CA LEU A 133 -18.34 -6.26 7.16
C LEU A 133 -19.37 -5.18 6.81
N VAL A 134 -19.00 -4.29 5.89
CA VAL A 134 -19.85 -3.26 5.31
C VAL A 134 -19.66 -3.28 3.82
N ASP A 135 -20.73 -3.19 3.07
CA ASP A 135 -20.78 -3.08 1.62
C ASP A 135 -21.96 -2.19 1.27
N GLU A 136 -21.69 -0.90 1.12
CA GLU A 136 -22.69 0.12 0.83
C GLU A 136 -22.37 0.81 -0.49
N HIS A 137 -23.35 0.85 -1.40
CA HIS A 137 -23.23 1.54 -2.66
C HIS A 137 -24.45 2.40 -2.96
N SER A 138 -24.23 3.55 -3.58
CA SER A 138 -25.28 4.52 -3.92
C SER A 138 -25.82 4.29 -5.33
N SER A 139 -25.15 3.48 -6.16
CA SER A 139 -25.53 3.14 -7.51
C SER A 139 -26.07 1.71 -7.61
N SER A 140 -26.68 1.37 -8.75
CA SER A 140 -27.10 0.00 -9.06
C SER A 140 -25.93 -0.92 -9.44
N GLU A 141 -24.74 -0.35 -9.63
CA GLU A 141 -23.53 -1.08 -9.98
C GLU A 141 -22.68 -1.27 -8.74
N ASP A 142 -22.37 -2.53 -8.42
CA ASP A 142 -21.37 -2.90 -7.43
C ASP A 142 -20.04 -3.11 -8.15
N LEU A 143 -19.05 -2.30 -7.77
CA LEU A 143 -17.74 -2.34 -8.41
C LEU A 143 -16.92 -3.50 -7.85
N PRO A 144 -16.38 -4.39 -8.70
CA PRO A 144 -15.96 -5.73 -8.30
C PRO A 144 -14.60 -5.79 -7.58
N TYR A 145 -13.78 -4.73 -7.64
CA TYR A 145 -12.44 -4.76 -7.06
C TYR A 145 -12.48 -4.32 -5.60
N LYS A 146 -12.46 -5.29 -4.68
CA LYS A 146 -12.64 -5.09 -3.25
C LYS A 146 -11.38 -5.40 -2.45
N PHE A 147 -11.35 -6.45 -1.65
CA PHE A 147 -10.23 -6.81 -0.77
C PHE A 147 -8.91 -7.03 -1.54
N ASN A 148 -7.82 -6.40 -1.10
CA ASN A 148 -6.51 -6.37 -1.76
C ASN A 148 -6.54 -5.93 -3.23
N GLY A 149 -7.58 -5.19 -3.65
CA GLY A 149 -7.80 -4.81 -5.04
C GLY A 149 -8.12 -6.00 -5.95
N LYS A 150 -8.62 -7.08 -5.39
CA LYS A 150 -8.99 -8.30 -6.11
C LYS A 150 -10.45 -8.28 -6.51
N GLN A 151 -10.72 -8.89 -7.66
CA GLN A 151 -12.08 -9.06 -8.13
C GLN A 151 -12.85 -10.00 -7.19
N PHE A 152 -13.95 -9.51 -6.67
CA PHE A 152 -14.89 -10.30 -5.89
C PHE A 152 -15.95 -10.88 -6.81
N ASP A 153 -16.11 -12.17 -6.80
CA ASP A 153 -17.16 -12.87 -7.51
C ASP A 153 -18.35 -13.05 -6.56
N GLU A 154 -19.38 -12.23 -6.75
CA GLU A 154 -20.58 -12.25 -5.93
C GLU A 154 -21.33 -13.56 -5.99
N GLU A 155 -21.27 -14.28 -7.11
CA GLU A 155 -22.00 -15.54 -7.29
C GLU A 155 -21.40 -16.65 -6.42
N THR A 156 -20.07 -16.69 -6.33
CA THR A 156 -19.36 -17.72 -5.55
C THR A 156 -18.95 -17.24 -4.16
N GLY A 157 -18.90 -15.93 -3.93
CA GLY A 157 -18.37 -15.32 -2.71
C GLY A 157 -16.87 -15.44 -2.56
N LEU A 158 -16.14 -15.63 -3.66
CA LEU A 158 -14.68 -15.82 -3.67
C LEU A 158 -13.96 -14.62 -4.28
N TYR A 159 -12.73 -14.39 -3.85
CA TYR A 159 -11.82 -13.45 -4.49
C TYR A 159 -10.92 -14.12 -5.51
N TYR A 160 -10.85 -13.58 -6.71
CA TYR A 160 -9.96 -14.08 -7.76
C TYR A 160 -8.57 -13.43 -7.67
N TYR A 161 -7.56 -14.22 -7.36
CA TYR A 161 -6.18 -13.76 -7.23
C TYR A 161 -5.28 -14.07 -8.44
N GLY A 162 -5.82 -14.71 -9.46
CA GLY A 162 -5.06 -15.14 -10.63
C GLY A 162 -4.82 -16.65 -10.62
N ALA A 163 -3.86 -17.12 -9.82
CA ALA A 163 -3.56 -18.55 -9.74
C ALA A 163 -4.56 -19.33 -8.87
N ARG A 164 -5.18 -18.69 -7.88
CA ARG A 164 -6.14 -19.32 -6.95
C ARG A 164 -7.33 -18.41 -6.67
N TYR A 165 -8.39 -19.00 -6.16
CA TYR A 165 -9.50 -18.30 -5.52
C TYR A 165 -9.35 -18.33 -4.00
N MET A 166 -9.62 -17.22 -3.34
CA MET A 166 -9.61 -17.13 -1.88
C MET A 166 -11.02 -17.03 -1.34
N ASN A 167 -11.32 -17.87 -0.34
CA ASN A 167 -12.60 -17.84 0.35
C ASN A 167 -12.48 -17.01 1.64
N PRO A 168 -13.06 -15.80 1.69
CA PRO A 168 -12.92 -14.93 2.85
C PRO A 168 -13.61 -15.49 4.11
N VAL A 169 -14.69 -16.24 3.94
CA VAL A 169 -15.47 -16.81 5.06
C VAL A 169 -14.69 -17.93 5.76
N THR A 170 -13.99 -18.76 5.01
CA THR A 170 -13.17 -19.84 5.57
C THR A 170 -11.73 -19.42 5.86
N SER A 171 -11.32 -18.23 5.38
CA SER A 171 -9.95 -17.71 5.50
C SER A 171 -8.89 -18.57 4.80
N LEU A 172 -9.28 -19.32 3.78
CA LEU A 172 -8.43 -20.29 3.08
C LEU A 172 -8.48 -20.10 1.57
N TRP A 173 -7.42 -20.57 0.90
CA TRP A 173 -7.42 -20.76 -0.54
C TRP A 173 -8.37 -21.89 -0.94
N TYR A 174 -9.04 -21.74 -2.06
CA TYR A 174 -9.91 -22.76 -2.65
C TYR A 174 -9.18 -23.75 -3.56
N GLY A 175 -7.85 -23.70 -3.61
CA GLY A 175 -6.99 -24.57 -4.36
C GLY A 175 -5.64 -24.77 -3.69
N VAL A 176 -4.95 -25.84 -4.06
CA VAL A 176 -3.59 -26.14 -3.61
C VAL A 176 -2.64 -25.06 -4.12
N ASP A 177 -1.70 -24.65 -3.27
CA ASP A 177 -0.65 -23.71 -3.64
C ASP A 177 0.21 -24.29 -4.77
N PRO A 178 0.35 -23.59 -5.91
CA PRO A 178 1.27 -23.98 -6.97
C PRO A 178 2.74 -24.09 -6.51
N LEU A 179 3.08 -23.39 -5.40
CA LEU A 179 4.41 -23.39 -4.78
C LEU A 179 4.47 -24.22 -3.49
N ALA A 180 3.52 -25.13 -3.24
CA ALA A 180 3.45 -25.93 -2.01
C ALA A 180 4.75 -26.71 -1.72
N GLU A 181 5.46 -27.16 -2.75
CA GLU A 181 6.74 -27.85 -2.60
C GLU A 181 7.86 -26.91 -2.09
N LYS A 182 7.76 -25.61 -2.34
CA LYS A 182 8.70 -24.60 -1.85
C LYS A 182 8.49 -24.30 -0.37
N TYR A 183 7.25 -24.44 0.11
CA TYR A 183 6.83 -24.07 1.47
C TYR A 183 6.25 -25.26 2.24
N VAL A 184 7.00 -26.34 2.33
CA VAL A 184 6.56 -27.61 2.94
C VAL A 184 6.13 -27.52 4.41
N GLU A 185 6.56 -26.49 5.11
CA GLU A 185 6.20 -26.25 6.52
C GLU A 185 4.85 -25.51 6.67
N ILE A 186 4.28 -25.02 5.56
CA ILE A 186 3.04 -24.25 5.54
C ILE A 186 1.97 -25.05 4.82
N GLY A 187 0.78 -25.10 5.38
CA GLY A 187 -0.33 -25.81 4.74
C GLY A 187 -0.67 -25.17 3.38
N ALA A 188 -0.81 -26.00 2.35
CA ALA A 188 -0.99 -25.58 0.96
C ALA A 188 -2.27 -24.73 0.68
N TYR A 189 -3.12 -24.58 1.67
CA TYR A 189 -4.38 -23.81 1.60
C TYR A 189 -4.38 -22.58 2.49
N ILE A 190 -3.27 -22.26 3.18
CA ILE A 190 -3.19 -21.17 4.13
C ILE A 190 -2.97 -19.85 3.37
N TYR A 191 -3.84 -18.85 3.63
CA TYR A 191 -3.68 -17.51 3.11
C TYR A 191 -2.71 -16.70 3.98
N CYS A 192 -1.70 -16.10 3.33
CA CYS A 192 -0.76 -15.16 3.93
C CYS A 192 -0.16 -15.61 5.28
N HIS A 193 0.20 -16.88 5.41
CA HIS A 193 0.80 -17.45 6.63
C HIS A 193 0.00 -17.16 7.92
N ASN A 194 -1.34 -17.07 7.81
CA ASN A 194 -2.24 -16.62 8.87
C ASN A 194 -1.96 -15.19 9.38
N ASN A 195 -1.37 -14.34 8.56
CA ASN A 195 -1.08 -12.94 8.88
C ASN A 195 -1.55 -11.96 7.79
N PRO A 196 -2.86 -11.92 7.47
CA PRO A 196 -3.42 -11.13 6.38
C PRO A 196 -3.41 -9.62 6.63
N ILE A 197 -3.07 -9.17 7.86
CA ILE A 197 -2.97 -7.75 8.20
C ILE A 197 -1.63 -7.15 7.73
N VAL A 198 -0.59 -7.99 7.62
CA VAL A 198 0.77 -7.57 7.25
C VAL A 198 1.14 -8.03 5.84
N LEU A 199 0.65 -9.21 5.46
CA LEU A 199 0.97 -9.87 4.21
C LEU A 199 -0.24 -9.81 3.27
N PHE A 200 0.03 -9.77 1.98
CA PHE A 200 -0.97 -9.95 0.93
C PHE A 200 -0.36 -10.82 -0.18
N ASP A 201 -1.19 -11.55 -0.89
CA ASP A 201 -0.77 -12.33 -2.04
C ASP A 201 -1.19 -11.61 -3.33
N PRO A 202 -0.25 -11.17 -4.19
CA PRO A 202 -0.61 -10.39 -5.38
C PRO A 202 -1.14 -11.23 -6.53
N ASP A 203 -0.81 -12.51 -6.61
CA ASP A 203 -1.07 -13.35 -7.77
C ASP A 203 -1.66 -14.73 -7.43
N GLY A 204 -1.89 -14.99 -6.15
CA GLY A 204 -2.41 -16.26 -5.67
C GLY A 204 -1.36 -17.38 -5.61
N MET A 205 -0.06 -17.04 -5.54
CA MET A 205 1.04 -18.01 -5.46
C MET A 205 1.96 -17.76 -4.26
N GLU A 206 2.33 -16.49 -4.00
CA GLU A 206 3.28 -16.15 -2.94
C GLU A 206 2.87 -14.86 -2.24
N ASP A 207 2.69 -14.94 -0.94
CA ASP A 207 2.40 -13.76 -0.13
C ASP A 207 3.60 -12.82 -0.02
N LYS A 208 3.30 -11.54 -0.03
CA LYS A 208 4.31 -10.48 -0.06
C LYS A 208 4.02 -9.47 1.03
N GLY A 209 5.08 -9.12 1.76
CA GLY A 209 5.01 -8.03 2.73
C GLY A 209 5.10 -6.64 2.08
N LYS A 210 4.87 -5.61 2.86
CA LYS A 210 4.98 -4.19 2.46
C LYS A 210 6.31 -3.88 1.74
N LYS A 211 7.40 -4.56 2.13
CA LYS A 211 8.71 -4.39 1.51
C LYS A 211 8.74 -4.87 0.06
N THR A 212 8.12 -6.00 -0.23
CA THR A 212 8.07 -6.53 -1.60
C THR A 212 7.24 -5.61 -2.50
N LYS A 213 6.10 -5.12 -1.98
CA LYS A 213 5.26 -4.12 -2.67
C LYS A 213 6.05 -2.85 -3.02
N ALA A 214 6.88 -2.40 -2.09
CA ALA A 214 7.78 -1.27 -2.32
C ALA A 214 8.79 -1.56 -3.44
N LEU A 215 9.42 -2.74 -3.44
CA LEU A 215 10.40 -3.14 -4.46
C LEU A 215 9.76 -3.32 -5.84
N GLU A 216 8.53 -3.81 -5.91
CA GLU A 216 7.74 -3.88 -7.15
C GLU A 216 7.42 -2.50 -7.70
N ALA A 217 7.01 -1.56 -6.84
CA ALA A 217 6.78 -0.17 -7.25
C ALA A 217 8.06 0.49 -7.80
N ILE A 218 9.22 0.21 -7.21
CA ILE A 218 10.52 0.66 -7.71
C ILE A 218 10.80 0.04 -9.09
N SER A 219 10.56 -1.26 -9.27
CA SER A 219 10.77 -1.96 -10.53
C SER A 219 9.85 -1.41 -11.64
N LEU A 220 8.58 -1.17 -11.32
CA LEU A 220 7.64 -0.56 -12.26
C LEU A 220 8.11 0.84 -12.66
N PHE A 221 8.52 1.66 -11.69
CA PHE A 221 9.04 3.00 -11.94
C PHE A 221 10.31 2.95 -12.81
N GLU A 222 11.21 1.98 -12.62
CA GLU A 222 12.43 1.80 -13.41
C GLU A 222 12.13 1.70 -14.91
N HIS A 223 11.09 0.92 -15.28
CA HIS A 223 10.70 0.70 -16.68
C HIS A 223 9.81 1.79 -17.28
N THR A 224 9.30 2.72 -16.47
CA THR A 224 8.42 3.79 -16.94
C THR A 224 9.22 4.96 -17.48
N LYS A 225 8.83 5.49 -18.64
CA LYS A 225 9.38 6.77 -19.14
C LYS A 225 8.71 7.93 -18.40
N THR A 226 9.27 8.37 -17.31
CA THR A 226 8.74 9.47 -16.51
C THR A 226 9.77 10.60 -16.43
N GLU A 227 9.32 11.82 -16.65
CA GLU A 227 10.14 13.01 -16.40
C GLU A 227 10.30 13.25 -14.89
N THR A 228 11.37 13.91 -14.53
CA THR A 228 11.67 14.31 -13.16
C THR A 228 11.85 15.81 -13.04
N VAL A 229 11.52 16.36 -11.87
CA VAL A 229 11.83 17.76 -11.54
C VAL A 229 13.29 17.95 -11.13
N PHE A 230 14.03 16.87 -10.82
CA PHE A 230 15.44 16.86 -10.48
C PHE A 230 16.31 16.54 -11.72
N LYS A 231 16.48 17.51 -12.60
CA LYS A 231 17.18 17.31 -13.88
C LYS A 231 18.67 16.90 -13.76
N ASN A 232 19.29 17.20 -12.62
CA ASN A 232 20.73 16.91 -12.37
C ASN A 232 20.95 15.63 -11.53
N ILE A 233 19.89 14.93 -11.17
CA ILE A 233 19.96 13.63 -10.46
C ILE A 233 19.48 12.54 -11.41
N PRO A 234 20.38 11.65 -11.88
CA PRO A 234 19.99 10.55 -12.76
C PRO A 234 18.97 9.62 -12.11
N LYS A 235 17.98 9.19 -12.90
CA LYS A 235 16.93 8.27 -12.44
C LYS A 235 17.51 6.96 -11.89
N GLU A 236 18.55 6.45 -12.54
CA GLU A 236 19.23 5.21 -12.14
C GLU A 236 19.89 5.34 -10.78
N GLN A 237 20.43 6.51 -10.44
CA GLN A 237 20.97 6.77 -9.10
C GLN A 237 19.86 6.83 -8.06
N PHE A 238 18.79 7.57 -8.34
CA PHE A 238 17.64 7.66 -7.44
C PHE A 238 17.03 6.28 -7.15
N ILE A 239 16.82 5.45 -8.17
CA ILE A 239 16.31 4.09 -8.04
C ILE A 239 17.25 3.23 -7.21
N ARG A 240 18.55 3.28 -7.45
CA ARG A 240 19.56 2.54 -6.69
C ARG A 240 19.52 2.93 -5.21
N ASP A 241 19.51 4.22 -4.92
CA ASP A 241 19.47 4.75 -3.56
C ASP A 241 18.19 4.31 -2.83
N LEU A 242 17.04 4.43 -3.49
CA LEU A 242 15.74 4.02 -2.94
C LEU A 242 15.68 2.52 -2.67
N ARG A 243 16.11 1.70 -3.63
CA ARG A 243 16.17 0.24 -3.47
C ARG A 243 17.08 -0.18 -2.32
N ASN A 244 18.22 0.49 -2.17
CA ASN A 244 19.15 0.22 -1.07
C ASN A 244 18.52 0.55 0.29
N GLN A 245 17.82 1.67 0.43
CA GLN A 245 17.16 2.05 1.68
C GLN A 245 15.97 1.13 2.02
N ILE A 246 15.19 0.68 1.04
CA ILE A 246 14.14 -0.31 1.27
C ILE A 246 14.73 -1.66 1.70
N ASN A 247 15.86 -2.06 1.13
CA ASN A 247 16.54 -3.29 1.52
C ASN A 247 17.21 -3.19 2.89
N ASN A 248 17.76 -2.05 3.23
CA ASN A 248 18.43 -1.78 4.49
C ASN A 248 18.10 -0.37 5.01
N PRO A 249 17.00 -0.19 5.77
CA PRO A 249 16.64 1.12 6.34
C PRO A 249 17.70 1.75 7.25
N ASN A 250 18.66 0.96 7.71
CA ASN A 250 19.74 1.46 8.57
C ASN A 250 20.76 2.37 7.85
N ILE A 251 20.71 2.42 6.52
CA ILE A 251 21.58 3.34 5.75
C ILE A 251 20.99 4.75 5.60
N VAL A 252 19.78 5.00 6.09
CA VAL A 252 19.22 6.35 6.16
C VAL A 252 20.14 7.24 6.98
N GLN A 253 20.54 8.37 6.43
CA GLN A 253 21.50 9.27 7.05
C GLN A 253 21.09 10.74 6.88
N GLN A 254 21.51 11.60 7.79
CA GLN A 254 21.27 13.05 7.70
C GLN A 254 22.42 13.81 7.05
N GLY A 255 23.59 13.19 6.87
CA GLY A 255 24.81 13.85 6.37
C GLY A 255 25.20 15.05 7.24
N GLU A 256 25.65 16.11 6.59
CA GLU A 256 26.03 17.37 7.23
C GLU A 256 24.83 18.27 7.59
N ASN A 257 23.61 17.81 7.35
CA ASN A 257 22.39 18.56 7.64
C ASN A 257 21.93 18.41 9.10
N GLY A 258 21.26 19.42 9.63
CA GLY A 258 20.59 19.37 10.93
C GLY A 258 19.21 18.64 10.92
N THR A 259 18.99 17.73 9.97
CA THR A 259 17.69 17.11 9.69
C THR A 259 17.43 15.80 10.46
N CYS A 260 18.02 15.63 11.65
CA CYS A 260 17.89 14.38 12.44
C CYS A 260 16.44 13.93 12.68
N GLY A 261 15.52 14.87 12.90
CA GLY A 261 14.09 14.56 13.06
C GLY A 261 13.46 14.02 11.77
N ALA A 262 13.78 14.61 10.62
CA ALA A 262 13.32 14.12 9.33
C ALA A 262 13.97 12.78 8.96
N ALA A 263 15.24 12.57 9.33
CA ALA A 263 15.91 11.28 9.18
C ALA A 263 15.23 10.19 10.04
N ALA A 264 14.82 10.52 11.27
CA ALA A 264 14.06 9.62 12.14
C ALA A 264 12.73 9.19 11.52
N ILE A 265 12.00 10.15 10.95
CA ILE A 265 10.75 9.89 10.23
C ILE A 265 11.02 9.06 8.98
N SER A 266 12.03 9.42 8.17
CA SER A 266 12.41 8.70 6.94
C SER A 266 12.76 7.24 7.25
N LYS A 267 13.54 7.00 8.31
CA LYS A 267 13.89 5.65 8.73
C LYS A 267 12.65 4.85 9.18
N TYR A 268 11.77 5.47 9.97
CA TYR A 268 10.51 4.83 10.35
C TYR A 268 9.68 4.45 9.12
N LEU A 269 9.54 5.35 8.15
CA LEU A 269 8.79 5.09 6.94
C LEU A 269 9.44 3.97 6.10
N ALA A 270 10.76 3.98 5.95
CA ALA A 270 11.47 2.95 5.19
C ALA A 270 11.41 1.57 5.86
N GLU A 271 11.40 1.49 7.21
CA GLU A 271 11.37 0.25 7.98
C GLU A 271 9.94 -0.30 8.13
N GLU A 272 8.98 0.53 8.53
CA GLU A 272 7.64 0.09 8.93
C GLU A 272 6.56 0.34 7.88
N GLN A 273 6.80 1.30 6.95
CA GLN A 273 5.87 1.70 5.88
C GLN A 273 6.60 1.81 4.53
N PRO A 274 7.35 0.76 4.09
CA PRO A 274 8.24 0.85 2.92
C PRO A 274 7.50 1.19 1.62
N ASP A 275 6.25 0.77 1.45
CA ASP A 275 5.43 1.11 0.29
C ASP A 275 5.05 2.60 0.28
N LEU A 276 4.65 3.16 1.42
CA LEU A 276 4.37 4.59 1.55
C LEU A 276 5.64 5.42 1.34
N TYR A 277 6.77 4.98 1.92
CA TYR A 277 8.07 5.61 1.71
C TYR A 277 8.43 5.68 0.22
N THR A 278 8.33 4.53 -0.46
CA THR A 278 8.63 4.41 -1.89
C THR A 278 7.76 5.30 -2.76
N ARG A 279 6.44 5.23 -2.57
CA ARG A 279 5.49 6.06 -3.34
C ARG A 279 5.74 7.55 -3.11
N THR A 280 6.00 7.94 -1.87
CA THR A 280 6.31 9.33 -1.51
C THR A 280 7.60 9.79 -2.18
N ALA A 281 8.68 9.00 -2.10
CA ALA A 281 9.96 9.34 -2.71
C ALA A 281 9.86 9.47 -4.23
N ILE A 282 9.20 8.52 -4.90
CA ILE A 282 8.98 8.56 -6.35
C ILE A 282 8.16 9.80 -6.75
N SER A 283 7.08 10.11 -6.03
CA SER A 283 6.24 11.28 -6.29
C SER A 283 7.01 12.59 -6.13
N LEU A 284 7.79 12.73 -5.06
CA LEU A 284 8.66 13.90 -4.85
C LEU A 284 9.73 14.03 -5.92
N TYR A 285 10.35 12.93 -6.35
CA TYR A 285 11.34 12.93 -7.39
C TYR A 285 10.76 13.32 -8.76
N THR A 286 9.57 12.84 -9.09
CA THR A 286 8.94 13.06 -10.40
C THR A 286 8.23 14.40 -10.49
N SER A 287 7.34 14.70 -9.57
CA SER A 287 6.48 15.89 -9.61
C SER A 287 6.89 17.00 -8.63
N GLY A 288 7.78 16.71 -7.70
CA GLY A 288 8.15 17.63 -6.62
C GLY A 288 7.15 17.69 -5.47
N VAL A 289 6.05 16.94 -5.55
CA VAL A 289 4.96 16.97 -4.56
C VAL A 289 4.49 15.55 -4.26
N SER A 290 4.15 15.28 -3.02
CA SER A 290 3.49 14.04 -2.60
C SER A 290 2.44 14.34 -1.55
N THR A 291 1.25 13.80 -1.72
CA THR A 291 0.15 13.97 -0.75
C THR A 291 -0.31 12.62 -0.26
N ASN A 292 -0.42 12.46 1.06
CA ASN A 292 -1.01 11.30 1.68
C ASN A 292 -1.91 11.74 2.85
N ARG A 293 -3.14 11.24 2.93
CA ARG A 293 -4.14 11.55 3.96
C ARG A 293 -4.33 13.08 4.18
N GLY A 294 -4.28 13.87 3.11
CA GLY A 294 -4.41 15.33 3.18
C GLY A 294 -3.14 16.08 3.62
N VAL A 295 -2.06 15.38 3.95
CA VAL A 295 -0.76 16.00 4.25
C VAL A 295 0.08 16.04 2.98
N THR A 296 0.44 17.25 2.54
CA THR A 296 1.26 17.47 1.35
C THR A 296 2.71 17.75 1.73
N LEU A 297 3.61 17.02 1.12
CA LEU A 297 5.06 17.28 1.11
C LEU A 297 5.44 17.89 -0.23
N SER A 298 6.36 18.85 -0.23
CA SER A 298 6.87 19.48 -1.44
C SER A 298 8.37 19.76 -1.33
N VAL A 299 9.05 19.69 -2.46
CA VAL A 299 10.44 20.12 -2.58
C VAL A 299 10.50 21.56 -3.07
N THR A 300 11.51 22.32 -2.63
CA THR A 300 11.70 23.71 -3.04
C THR A 300 12.34 23.80 -4.43
N ASP A 301 12.21 24.93 -5.09
CA ASP A 301 12.84 25.15 -6.39
C ASP A 301 14.38 25.13 -6.31
N GLU A 302 14.94 25.50 -5.16
CA GLU A 302 16.38 25.39 -4.92
C GLU A 302 16.82 23.92 -4.79
N MET A 303 16.04 23.08 -4.12
CA MET A 303 16.33 21.64 -4.04
C MET A 303 16.32 20.97 -5.43
N LYS A 304 15.40 21.36 -6.32
CA LYS A 304 15.31 20.81 -7.69
C LYS A 304 16.56 21.06 -8.53
N LYS A 305 17.38 22.07 -8.18
CA LYS A 305 18.66 22.39 -8.83
C LYS A 305 19.82 21.55 -8.32
N GLY A 306 19.64 20.81 -7.24
CA GLY A 306 20.66 19.98 -6.61
C GLY A 306 21.30 18.99 -7.57
N THR A 307 22.58 18.76 -7.38
CA THR A 307 23.42 17.90 -8.24
C THR A 307 23.94 16.68 -7.47
N VAL A 308 24.46 15.70 -8.20
CA VAL A 308 25.14 14.54 -7.58
C VAL A 308 26.37 15.00 -6.76
N ALA A 309 27.08 16.05 -7.19
CA ALA A 309 28.22 16.60 -6.46
C ALA A 309 27.77 17.20 -5.11
N ASP A 310 26.63 17.89 -5.09
CA ASP A 310 26.06 18.42 -3.84
C ASP A 310 25.69 17.29 -2.87
N LEU A 311 25.10 16.19 -3.36
CA LEU A 311 24.80 15.01 -2.53
C LEU A 311 26.07 14.45 -1.88
N HIS A 312 27.15 14.30 -2.65
CA HIS A 312 28.43 13.83 -2.12
C HIS A 312 28.98 14.77 -1.06
N SER A 313 28.93 16.08 -1.29
CA SER A 313 29.38 17.10 -0.32
C SER A 313 28.52 17.08 0.96
N ALA A 314 27.22 16.90 0.83
CA ALA A 314 26.31 16.83 1.96
C ALA A 314 26.34 15.46 2.69
N GLY A 315 27.02 14.46 2.13
CA GLY A 315 27.07 13.10 2.65
C GLY A 315 25.72 12.39 2.62
N LEU A 316 24.91 12.65 1.58
CA LEU A 316 23.54 12.14 1.47
C LEU A 316 23.35 11.27 0.21
N SER A 317 22.41 10.32 0.31
CA SER A 317 21.78 9.74 -0.87
C SER A 317 20.79 10.73 -1.51
N SER A 318 20.44 10.50 -2.76
CA SER A 318 19.42 11.32 -3.44
C SER A 318 18.06 11.25 -2.72
N VAL A 319 17.71 10.08 -2.20
CA VAL A 319 16.45 9.86 -1.48
C VAL A 319 16.46 10.56 -0.12
N ASP A 320 17.58 10.50 0.62
CA ASP A 320 17.72 11.23 1.89
C ASP A 320 17.52 12.72 1.70
N ALA A 321 18.22 13.31 0.70
CA ALA A 321 18.12 14.74 0.44
C ALA A 321 16.68 15.15 0.09
N ILE A 322 16.01 14.40 -0.79
CA ILE A 322 14.65 14.72 -1.25
C ILE A 322 13.62 14.53 -0.12
N MET A 323 13.64 13.39 0.55
CA MET A 323 12.66 13.06 1.59
C MET A 323 12.83 13.95 2.83
N GLN A 324 14.05 14.06 3.33
CA GLN A 324 14.30 14.85 4.55
C GLN A 324 14.08 16.34 4.31
N GLY A 325 14.47 16.85 3.13
CA GLY A 325 14.19 18.23 2.76
C GLY A 325 12.69 18.53 2.70
N ALA A 326 11.91 17.68 2.06
CA ALA A 326 10.45 17.85 1.96
C ALA A 326 9.77 17.76 3.33
N ILE A 327 10.19 16.82 4.20
CA ILE A 327 9.64 16.68 5.57
C ILE A 327 10.02 17.89 6.43
N THR A 328 11.28 18.35 6.38
CA THR A 328 11.75 19.50 7.14
C THR A 328 11.06 20.79 6.71
N ASN A 329 10.93 21.02 5.40
CA ASN A 329 10.25 22.19 4.87
C ASN A 329 8.76 22.22 5.23
N ARG A 330 8.12 21.07 5.31
CA ARG A 330 6.75 20.98 5.83
C ARG A 330 6.63 21.40 7.30
N ASN A 331 7.64 21.10 8.13
CA ASN A 331 7.73 21.54 9.52
C ASN A 331 7.93 23.07 9.64
N ASN A 332 8.77 23.62 8.80
CA ASN A 332 9.27 24.99 8.95
C ASN A 332 8.40 26.08 8.34
N GLY A 333 7.47 25.70 7.45
CA GLY A 333 6.57 26.66 6.79
C GLY A 333 7.31 27.58 5.83
N MET A 334 7.69 28.80 6.30
CA MET A 334 8.36 29.82 5.47
C MET A 334 9.89 29.76 5.47
N LEU A 335 10.50 28.96 6.37
CA LEU A 335 11.95 28.84 6.47
C LEU A 335 12.41 27.60 5.70
N GLU A 336 12.74 27.80 4.42
CA GLU A 336 13.18 26.69 3.56
C GLU A 336 14.57 26.18 3.91
N VAL A 337 14.76 24.88 3.85
CA VAL A 337 16.04 24.18 4.00
C VAL A 337 16.38 23.48 2.70
N ASN A 338 17.59 23.72 2.20
CA ASN A 338 18.13 23.01 1.07
C ASN A 338 19.14 21.93 1.52
N THR A 339 18.64 20.71 1.65
CA THR A 339 19.40 19.54 2.09
C THR A 339 20.58 19.18 1.17
N PHE A 340 20.57 19.63 -0.09
CA PHE A 340 21.70 19.46 -1.02
C PHE A 340 22.91 20.34 -0.68
N LYS A 341 22.75 21.34 0.16
CA LYS A 341 23.83 22.27 0.56
C LYS A 341 24.42 22.01 1.93
N GLY A 342 23.99 20.95 2.62
CA GLY A 342 24.48 20.68 3.96
C GLY A 342 24.05 21.73 4.99
N GLU A 343 22.83 22.25 4.87
CA GLU A 343 22.33 23.30 5.77
C GLU A 343 22.00 22.77 7.15
N SER A 344 22.57 23.42 8.16
CA SER A 344 22.33 23.13 9.57
C SER A 344 21.98 24.43 10.32
N GLY A 345 21.31 24.30 11.46
CA GLY A 345 20.91 25.43 12.29
C GLY A 345 19.44 25.40 12.68
N ILE A 346 18.92 26.55 13.11
CA ILE A 346 17.53 26.66 13.61
C ILE A 346 16.50 26.23 12.55
N ASN A 347 16.78 26.49 11.29
CA ASN A 347 15.90 26.15 10.16
C ASN A 347 15.77 24.63 9.94
N SER A 348 16.77 23.85 10.31
CA SER A 348 16.74 22.40 10.17
C SER A 348 16.22 21.66 11.39
N PHE A 349 16.02 22.38 12.51
CA PHE A 349 15.50 21.78 13.74
C PHE A 349 14.01 21.43 13.61
N MET A 350 13.68 20.19 13.98
CA MET A 350 12.30 19.73 13.99
C MET A 350 11.70 19.85 15.40
N TRP A 351 10.56 20.54 15.49
CA TRP A 351 9.88 20.72 16.76
C TRP A 351 9.29 19.38 17.27
N PRO A 352 9.40 19.10 18.57
CA PRO A 352 8.91 17.85 19.15
C PRO A 352 7.44 17.53 18.83
N SER A 353 6.57 18.52 18.84
CA SER A 353 5.15 18.35 18.52
C SER A 353 4.89 17.93 17.06
N PHE A 354 5.78 18.31 16.15
CA PHE A 354 5.63 18.00 14.73
C PHE A 354 5.78 16.49 14.45
N ILE A 355 6.72 15.78 15.08
CA ILE A 355 6.96 14.35 14.82
C ILE A 355 5.68 13.55 15.05
N SER A 356 5.03 13.76 16.20
CA SER A 356 3.82 13.00 16.53
C SER A 356 2.63 13.37 15.65
N SER A 357 2.42 14.67 15.37
CA SER A 357 1.34 15.11 14.50
C SER A 357 1.57 14.65 13.06
N PHE A 358 2.76 14.85 12.53
CA PHE A 358 3.10 14.44 11.17
C PHE A 358 2.91 12.92 10.96
N LEU A 359 3.47 12.09 11.83
CA LEU A 359 3.32 10.64 11.72
C LEU A 359 1.86 10.22 11.81
N LYS A 360 1.09 10.78 12.74
CA LYS A 360 -0.34 10.51 12.85
C LYS A 360 -1.09 10.92 11.58
N ASP A 361 -0.90 12.14 11.14
CA ASP A 361 -1.68 12.72 10.04
C ASP A 361 -1.26 12.13 8.68
N PHE A 362 0.05 11.93 8.46
CA PHE A 362 0.58 11.41 7.21
C PHE A 362 0.41 9.91 7.06
N THR A 363 0.60 9.12 8.13
CA THR A 363 0.55 7.66 8.05
C THR A 363 -0.72 7.04 8.63
N GLY A 364 -1.47 7.79 9.43
CA GLY A 364 -2.63 7.29 10.16
C GLY A 364 -2.29 6.49 11.41
N VAL A 365 -1.01 6.34 11.77
CA VAL A 365 -0.60 5.56 12.93
C VAL A 365 -0.78 6.33 14.23
N HIS A 366 -1.11 5.61 15.29
CA HIS A 366 -1.20 6.21 16.62
C HIS A 366 0.21 6.34 17.22
N VAL A 367 0.60 7.57 17.54
CA VAL A 367 1.87 7.88 18.21
C VAL A 367 1.60 8.19 19.68
N ARG A 368 2.19 7.39 20.56
CA ARG A 368 2.17 7.65 21.99
C ARG A 368 3.46 8.35 22.40
N SER A 369 3.38 9.52 22.98
CA SER A 369 4.56 10.21 23.56
C SER A 369 4.64 9.99 25.06
N ILE A 370 5.87 9.79 25.55
CA ILE A 370 6.19 9.89 26.96
C ILE A 370 6.88 11.23 27.13
N GLY A 371 6.31 12.09 27.99
CA GLY A 371 6.70 13.50 28.15
C GLY A 371 8.11 13.72 28.66
N ALA A 372 8.43 14.96 28.95
CA ALA A 372 9.78 15.41 29.30
C ALA A 372 10.41 14.58 30.42
N PHE A 373 11.64 14.13 30.19
CA PHE A 373 12.49 13.40 31.13
C PHE A 373 11.88 12.08 31.62
N PRO A 374 11.72 11.09 30.74
CA PRO A 374 11.18 9.80 31.09
C PRO A 374 12.07 9.09 32.12
N THR A 375 11.45 8.49 33.13
CA THR A 375 12.19 7.72 34.15
C THR A 375 12.77 6.43 33.54
N MET A 376 13.87 5.89 34.15
CA MET A 376 14.43 4.60 33.73
C MET A 376 13.42 3.45 33.83
N GLY A 377 12.52 3.51 34.78
CA GLY A 377 11.43 2.54 34.91
C GLY A 377 10.51 2.57 33.69
N ALA A 378 10.12 3.78 33.24
CA ALA A 378 9.30 3.96 32.05
C ALA A 378 10.03 3.47 30.79
N LEU A 379 11.33 3.81 30.63
CA LEU A 379 12.13 3.40 29.47
C LEU A 379 12.28 1.87 29.38
N ARG A 380 12.52 1.21 30.50
CA ARG A 380 12.65 -0.26 30.57
C ARG A 380 11.33 -1.00 30.38
N SER A 381 10.19 -0.34 30.65
CA SER A 381 8.87 -0.93 30.47
C SER A 381 8.38 -0.89 29.01
N ILE A 382 9.12 -0.19 28.12
CA ILE A 382 8.78 -0.15 26.69
C ILE A 382 9.13 -1.50 26.05
N ASP A 383 8.18 -2.07 25.35
CA ASP A 383 8.41 -3.21 24.47
C ASP A 383 8.94 -2.74 23.11
N TYR A 384 10.26 -2.74 22.95
CA TYR A 384 10.95 -2.29 21.74
C TYR A 384 10.74 -3.21 20.53
N ASN A 385 10.21 -4.42 20.72
CA ASN A 385 9.81 -5.28 19.61
C ASN A 385 8.44 -4.87 19.07
N LYS A 386 7.57 -4.36 19.95
CA LYS A 386 6.21 -3.93 19.60
C LYS A 386 6.16 -2.48 19.10
N TYR A 387 7.12 -1.68 19.45
CA TYR A 387 7.13 -0.25 19.11
C TYR A 387 8.43 0.15 18.43
N PHE A 388 8.31 0.91 17.33
CA PHE A 388 9.39 1.74 16.84
C PHE A 388 9.50 2.96 17.74
N VAL A 389 10.67 3.20 18.33
CA VAL A 389 10.83 4.22 19.37
C VAL A 389 11.81 5.28 18.93
N ILE A 390 11.33 6.52 18.78
CA ILE A 390 12.17 7.69 18.52
C ILE A 390 12.43 8.40 19.84
N GLY A 391 13.70 8.67 20.17
CA GLY A 391 14.12 9.46 21.31
C GLY A 391 14.67 10.80 20.88
N LEU A 392 14.23 11.87 21.53
CA LEU A 392 14.88 13.18 21.50
C LEU A 392 15.87 13.24 22.64
N VAL A 393 17.15 13.34 22.32
CA VAL A 393 18.24 13.19 23.28
C VAL A 393 19.19 14.37 23.24
N HIS A 394 19.98 14.53 24.30
CA HIS A 394 21.20 15.32 24.24
C HIS A 394 22.34 14.41 23.79
N ASP A 395 22.91 14.71 22.65
CA ASP A 395 24.05 13.98 22.07
C ASP A 395 25.30 14.84 22.10
N GLU A 396 26.39 14.25 22.62
CA GLU A 396 27.72 14.85 22.60
C GLU A 396 28.74 13.80 22.13
N GLY A 397 29.34 14.05 20.97
CA GLY A 397 30.30 13.14 20.36
C GLY A 397 29.75 11.77 20.01
N GLY A 398 28.42 11.66 19.70
CA GLY A 398 27.74 10.43 19.39
C GLY A 398 27.38 9.56 20.59
N HIS A 399 27.32 10.15 21.78
CA HIS A 399 26.90 9.53 23.02
C HIS A 399 25.72 10.29 23.64
N ILE A 400 24.76 9.56 24.19
CA ILE A 400 23.68 10.18 24.97
C ILE A 400 24.32 10.63 26.31
N THR A 401 24.43 11.94 26.49
CA THR A 401 25.02 12.56 27.66
C THR A 401 24.00 13.39 28.44
N ASP A 402 24.36 13.80 29.64
CA ASP A 402 23.54 14.66 30.47
C ASP A 402 23.59 16.09 29.93
N GLY A 403 22.46 16.65 29.54
CA GLY A 403 22.37 18.00 28.96
C GLY A 403 21.00 18.60 29.05
N LEU A 404 20.94 19.93 29.29
CA LEU A 404 19.71 20.67 29.49
C LEU A 404 18.89 20.86 28.21
N TYR A 405 19.55 20.78 27.05
CA TYR A 405 18.90 21.05 25.76
C TYR A 405 19.08 19.85 24.85
N PRO A 406 17.96 19.30 24.31
CA PRO A 406 18.05 18.24 23.34
C PRO A 406 18.56 18.79 22.00
N ASN A 407 19.40 18.03 21.33
CA ASN A 407 20.00 18.42 20.07
C ASN A 407 19.92 17.35 18.99
N HIS A 408 19.47 16.12 19.35
CA HIS A 408 19.48 15.02 18.41
C HIS A 408 18.28 14.07 18.55
N TYR A 409 17.80 13.55 17.42
CA TYR A 409 16.83 12.48 17.38
C TYR A 409 17.52 11.15 17.02
N VAL A 410 17.18 10.09 17.75
CA VAL A 410 17.72 8.74 17.55
C VAL A 410 16.61 7.70 17.57
N GLN A 411 16.85 6.52 16.99
CA GLN A 411 15.99 5.37 17.23
C GLN A 411 16.50 4.60 18.46
N LEU A 412 15.69 4.51 19.49
CA LEU A 412 16.00 3.70 20.67
C LEU A 412 15.64 2.24 20.43
N LEU A 413 16.54 1.33 20.75
CA LEU A 413 16.40 -0.12 20.55
C LEU A 413 16.24 -0.88 21.86
N GLY A 414 16.49 -0.24 22.99
CA GLY A 414 16.33 -0.85 24.31
C GLY A 414 17.31 -0.36 25.35
N PHE A 415 17.08 -0.81 26.59
CA PHE A 415 17.91 -0.56 27.74
C PHE A 415 18.24 -1.86 28.47
N ASN A 416 19.49 -2.06 28.78
CA ASN A 416 19.89 -3.20 29.63
C ASN A 416 19.75 -2.90 31.13
N ARG A 417 19.98 -3.94 31.96
CA ARG A 417 19.90 -3.80 33.42
C ARG A 417 20.97 -2.87 34.04
N GLN A 418 22.04 -2.61 33.28
CA GLN A 418 23.18 -1.77 33.71
C GLN A 418 23.05 -0.33 33.20
N ASN A 419 21.86 0.10 32.76
CA ASN A 419 21.56 1.42 32.21
C ASN A 419 22.26 1.77 30.87
N TYR A 420 22.65 0.78 30.07
CA TYR A 420 23.09 1.07 28.72
C TYR A 420 21.89 1.17 27.80
N ALA A 421 21.75 2.29 27.12
CA ALA A 421 20.89 2.47 25.97
C ALA A 421 21.54 1.88 24.73
N SER A 422 20.81 1.11 23.96
CA SER A 422 21.15 0.75 22.59
C SER A 422 20.33 1.62 21.64
N PHE A 423 20.96 2.27 20.69
CA PHE A 423 20.28 3.18 19.77
C PHE A 423 20.97 3.25 18.40
N TRP A 424 20.16 3.59 17.38
CA TRP A 424 20.65 3.99 16.08
C TRP A 424 20.75 5.51 16.01
N THR A 425 21.86 6.01 15.51
CA THR A 425 22.03 7.36 15.01
C THR A 425 22.26 7.31 13.51
N TRP A 426 21.91 8.36 12.80
CA TRP A 426 21.80 8.36 11.34
C TRP A 426 23.16 8.36 10.65
N GLY A 427 23.34 7.45 9.69
CA GLY A 427 24.61 7.26 8.98
C GLY A 427 25.56 6.22 9.60
N GLU A 428 25.11 5.49 10.59
CA GLU A 428 25.89 4.47 11.27
C GLU A 428 25.55 3.05 10.79
N ASN A 429 26.58 2.23 10.59
CA ASN A 429 26.37 0.83 10.16
C ASN A 429 25.98 -0.12 11.31
N ARG A 430 26.12 0.31 12.54
CA ARG A 430 25.84 -0.50 13.75
C ARG A 430 25.21 0.35 14.84
N PRO A 431 24.34 -0.25 15.66
CA PRO A 431 23.81 0.44 16.84
C PRO A 431 24.92 0.85 17.80
N ARG A 432 24.83 2.06 18.32
CA ARG A 432 25.67 2.54 19.40
C ARG A 432 25.14 2.07 20.76
N ARG A 433 26.00 2.09 21.74
CA ARG A 433 25.66 1.90 23.15
C ARG A 433 26.21 3.05 23.95
N SER A 434 25.36 3.65 24.77
CA SER A 434 25.75 4.68 25.71
C SER A 434 25.29 4.33 27.10
N HIS A 435 26.17 4.51 28.08
CA HIS A 435 25.80 4.38 29.49
C HIS A 435 25.07 5.64 29.92
N VAL A 436 23.87 5.50 30.38
CA VAL A 436 22.99 6.62 30.69
C VAL A 436 23.00 6.78 32.21
N PHE A 437 24.06 7.42 32.71
CA PHE A 437 24.15 7.83 34.11
C PHE A 437 23.27 9.04 34.38
N GLY A 438 22.48 9.00 35.43
CA GLY A 438 21.79 10.19 35.91
C GLY A 438 20.70 10.74 35.01
N LEU A 439 19.93 9.92 34.39
CA LEU A 439 18.99 10.16 33.28
C LEU A 439 17.90 11.21 33.45
N MET A 440 18.04 12.14 34.33
CA MET A 440 17.06 13.21 34.41
C MET A 440 17.17 14.22 33.24
N HIS A 441 18.27 14.21 32.47
CA HIS A 441 18.52 15.26 31.47
C HIS A 441 19.01 14.79 30.08
N GLY A 442 19.36 13.50 29.91
CA GLY A 442 19.92 13.01 28.63
C GLY A 442 18.85 12.60 27.59
N ILE A 443 17.69 12.14 28.03
CA ILE A 443 16.55 11.80 27.14
C ILE A 443 15.40 12.73 27.50
N HIS A 444 15.05 13.59 26.56
CA HIS A 444 14.07 14.66 26.77
C HIS A 444 12.65 14.24 26.44
N GLN A 445 12.46 13.44 25.38
CA GLN A 445 11.14 13.00 24.96
C GLN A 445 11.23 11.69 24.17
N ILE A 446 10.17 10.91 24.21
CA ILE A 446 10.06 9.65 23.50
C ILE A 446 8.74 9.61 22.71
N TYR A 447 8.82 9.07 21.51
CA TYR A 447 7.70 8.78 20.63
C TYR A 447 7.68 7.29 20.35
N MET A 448 6.59 6.64 20.71
CA MET A 448 6.35 5.21 20.51
C MET A 448 5.32 5.04 19.39
N ILE A 449 5.73 4.42 18.31
CA ILE A 449 4.90 4.14 17.15
C ILE A 449 4.71 2.64 17.11
N LYS A 450 3.46 2.16 17.07
CA LYS A 450 3.19 0.72 17.02
C LYS A 450 3.69 0.17 15.68
N ARG A 451 4.47 -0.93 15.73
CA ARG A 451 4.93 -1.69 14.57
C ARG A 451 3.82 -2.48 13.88
#